data_88e3dcf826ca34e46874097090e80f6a
#
_entry.id   88e3dcf826ca34e46874097090e80f6a
#
_cell.length_a   1.000
_cell.length_b   1.000
_cell.length_c   1.000
_cell.angle_alpha   90.00
_cell.angle_beta   90.00
_cell.angle_gamma   90.00
#
_symmetry.space_group_name_H-M   'P 1'
#
loop_
_entity.id
_entity.type
_entity.pdbx_description
1 polymer ?
#
loop_
_entity_poly.entity_id
_entity_poly.type
_entity_poly.pdbx_seq_one_letter_code
_entity_poly.pdbx_strand_id
1 'polypeptide(L)'
;GVTDDTETLDYEALTRLAKDNKPKMIMVGASAYPRVIDFERIRKVCDDVEAVMCVDMAHIAGLVAAGLHPSPIPYADFVTSTTHKTLRGPRGGLVLCKEKWAKALDKAIFPGLQGGPLMHVIAAKAVAFKEALEPSFKDYQKRVIENAQALAAALKERGFRLVSGGTDNHLMLIDVRNKNITGKAAEKALDHAGITVNKNTIPNDPASPFVTSGLRVGTPAV
;
A
#
# COMPACT_ATOMS: atom_id res chain seq x y z
N GLY A 1 -2.85 -14.31 -1.59
CA GLY A 1 -3.14 -14.50 -0.17
C GLY A 1 -1.92 -14.28 0.70
N VAL A 2 -2.09 -14.49 1.99
CA VAL A 2 -1.01 -14.51 2.98
C VAL A 2 -0.94 -15.90 3.59
N THR A 3 0.21 -16.24 4.19
CA THR A 3 0.38 -17.51 4.94
C THR A 3 -0.39 -17.45 6.27
N ASP A 4 -0.84 -18.59 6.76
CA ASP A 4 -1.62 -18.65 8.01
C ASP A 4 -0.75 -18.42 9.26
N ASP A 5 0.52 -18.77 9.21
CA ASP A 5 1.47 -18.69 10.33
C ASP A 5 2.08 -17.29 10.50
N THR A 6 2.56 -16.69 9.42
CA THR A 6 3.25 -15.40 9.47
C THR A 6 2.39 -14.22 9.05
N GLU A 7 1.24 -14.47 8.42
CA GLU A 7 0.35 -13.46 7.82
C GLU A 7 1.07 -12.54 6.81
N THR A 8 2.14 -13.06 6.19
CA THR A 8 2.89 -12.41 5.12
C THR A 8 2.52 -12.98 3.76
N LEU A 9 2.84 -12.27 2.68
CA LEU A 9 2.52 -12.71 1.31
C LEU A 9 3.02 -14.13 1.05
N ASP A 10 2.11 -15.00 0.61
CA ASP A 10 2.41 -16.37 0.22
C ASP A 10 2.89 -16.42 -1.24
N TYR A 11 4.19 -16.29 -1.43
CA TYR A 11 4.81 -16.32 -2.76
C TYR A 11 4.76 -17.71 -3.41
N GLU A 12 4.71 -18.78 -2.62
CA GLU A 12 4.60 -20.15 -3.15
C GLU A 12 3.19 -20.38 -3.73
N ALA A 13 2.16 -19.97 -2.99
CA ALA A 13 0.79 -20.01 -3.50
C ALA A 13 0.62 -19.09 -4.73
N LEU A 14 1.23 -17.91 -4.72
CA LEU A 14 1.24 -17.02 -5.89
C LEU A 14 1.83 -17.72 -7.11
N THR A 15 2.99 -18.36 -6.95
CA THR A 15 3.68 -19.07 -8.04
C THR A 15 2.83 -20.20 -8.59
N ARG A 16 2.25 -21.02 -7.71
CA ARG A 16 1.37 -22.13 -8.09
C ARG A 16 0.15 -21.62 -8.85
N LEU A 17 -0.57 -20.66 -8.29
CA LEU A 17 -1.77 -20.09 -8.91
C LEU A 17 -1.48 -19.42 -10.26
N ALA A 18 -0.34 -18.75 -10.40
CA ALA A 18 0.06 -18.16 -11.67
C ALA A 18 0.31 -19.22 -12.75
N LYS A 19 1.00 -20.31 -12.41
CA LYS A 19 1.26 -21.42 -13.33
C LYS A 19 -0.01 -22.15 -13.73
N ASP A 20 -0.93 -22.37 -12.80
CA ASP A 20 -2.19 -23.08 -13.03
C ASP A 20 -3.16 -22.26 -13.92
N ASN A 21 -3.21 -20.94 -13.72
CA ASN A 21 -4.19 -20.07 -14.38
C ASN A 21 -3.63 -19.26 -15.55
N LYS A 22 -2.32 -19.14 -15.68
CA LYS A 22 -1.63 -18.38 -16.77
C LYS A 22 -2.27 -17.01 -17.02
N PRO A 23 -2.34 -16.13 -16.01
CA PRO A 23 -2.98 -14.83 -16.16
C PRO A 23 -2.21 -13.96 -17.16
N LYS A 24 -2.90 -13.11 -17.90
CA LYS A 24 -2.27 -12.12 -18.78
C LYS A 24 -1.63 -10.96 -18.02
N MET A 25 -2.09 -10.69 -16.81
CA MET A 25 -1.60 -9.64 -15.92
C MET A 25 -1.67 -10.09 -14.47
N ILE A 26 -0.64 -9.77 -13.70
CA ILE A 26 -0.64 -9.89 -12.24
C ILE A 26 -0.62 -8.49 -11.64
N MET A 27 -1.70 -8.14 -10.91
CA MET A 27 -1.82 -6.89 -10.19
C MET A 27 -1.25 -7.06 -8.77
N VAL A 28 -0.32 -6.19 -8.40
CA VAL A 28 0.38 -6.20 -7.11
C VAL A 28 0.12 -4.88 -6.40
N GLY A 29 -0.06 -4.93 -5.10
CA GLY A 29 -0.25 -3.75 -4.26
C GLY A 29 -1.22 -4.03 -3.14
N ALA A 30 -1.19 -3.18 -2.13
CA ALA A 30 -2.05 -3.34 -0.97
C ALA A 30 -2.33 -2.02 -0.29
N SER A 31 -3.54 -1.88 0.25
CA SER A 31 -3.94 -0.73 1.06
C SER A 31 -3.79 -0.98 2.56
N ALA A 32 -3.46 -2.21 2.97
CA ALA A 32 -3.46 -2.63 4.36
C ALA A 32 -2.36 -3.66 4.70
N TYR A 33 -1.34 -3.79 3.86
CA TYR A 33 -0.25 -4.75 4.09
C TYR A 33 0.93 -4.06 4.79
N PRO A 34 1.30 -4.49 6.02
CA PRO A 34 2.28 -3.78 6.84
C PRO A 34 3.73 -4.22 6.61
N ARG A 35 3.98 -5.16 5.69
CA ARG A 35 5.33 -5.71 5.45
C ARG A 35 5.88 -5.31 4.09
N VAL A 36 7.17 -5.52 3.90
CA VAL A 36 7.84 -5.30 2.61
C VAL A 36 7.31 -6.28 1.57
N ILE A 37 7.12 -5.78 0.34
CA ILE A 37 6.77 -6.59 -0.84
C ILE A 37 8.04 -6.82 -1.66
N ASP A 38 8.33 -8.09 -1.96
CA ASP A 38 9.43 -8.51 -2.83
C ASP A 38 8.98 -8.47 -4.31
N PHE A 39 9.20 -7.32 -4.95
CA PHE A 39 8.83 -7.12 -6.34
C PHE A 39 9.68 -7.94 -7.31
N GLU A 40 10.94 -8.23 -6.98
CA GLU A 40 11.80 -9.06 -7.80
C GLU A 40 11.28 -10.49 -7.89
N ARG A 41 10.89 -11.06 -6.75
CA ARG A 41 10.32 -12.41 -6.70
C ARG A 41 9.02 -12.49 -7.51
N ILE A 42 8.16 -11.47 -7.42
CA ILE A 42 6.92 -11.41 -8.20
C ILE A 42 7.22 -11.26 -9.69
N ARG A 43 8.24 -10.47 -10.08
CA ARG A 43 8.66 -10.36 -11.48
C ARG A 43 9.05 -11.71 -12.07
N LYS A 44 9.81 -12.53 -11.34
CA LYS A 44 10.18 -13.88 -11.77
C LYS A 44 8.93 -14.75 -12.02
N VAL A 45 7.95 -14.67 -11.13
CA VAL A 45 6.66 -15.39 -11.34
C VAL A 45 5.93 -14.90 -12.60
N CYS A 46 5.90 -13.59 -12.84
CA CYS A 46 5.29 -13.04 -14.05
C CYS A 46 6.03 -13.47 -15.31
N ASP A 47 7.36 -13.52 -15.28
CA ASP A 47 8.18 -13.97 -16.42
C ASP A 47 7.94 -15.46 -16.72
N ASP A 48 7.84 -16.31 -15.70
CA ASP A 48 7.54 -17.74 -15.84
C ASP A 48 6.22 -18.04 -16.56
N VAL A 49 5.25 -17.11 -16.49
CA VAL A 49 3.91 -17.29 -17.10
C VAL A 49 3.61 -16.26 -18.20
N GLU A 50 4.60 -15.48 -18.60
CA GLU A 50 4.49 -14.42 -19.62
C GLU A 50 3.43 -13.35 -19.28
N ALA A 51 3.23 -13.08 -17.99
CA ALA A 51 2.26 -12.10 -17.51
C ALA A 51 2.85 -10.68 -17.45
N VAL A 52 2.03 -9.69 -17.76
CA VAL A 52 2.31 -8.29 -17.48
C VAL A 52 2.28 -8.04 -15.95
N MET A 53 3.29 -7.38 -15.41
CA MET A 53 3.30 -6.99 -14.01
C MET A 53 2.84 -5.55 -13.84
N CYS A 54 1.72 -5.35 -13.13
CA CYS A 54 1.21 -4.04 -12.77
C CYS A 54 1.28 -3.86 -11.25
N VAL A 55 1.91 -2.79 -10.77
CA VAL A 55 2.05 -2.53 -9.33
C VAL A 55 1.36 -1.23 -8.95
N ASP A 56 0.41 -1.29 -8.03
CA ASP A 56 -0.12 -0.10 -7.37
C ASP A 56 0.69 0.17 -6.09
N MET A 57 1.54 1.20 -6.13
CA MET A 57 2.36 1.60 -5.00
C MET A 57 1.77 2.75 -4.17
N ALA A 58 0.51 3.11 -4.39
CA ALA A 58 -0.09 4.32 -3.84
C ALA A 58 0.14 4.51 -2.33
N HIS A 59 0.01 3.44 -1.54
CA HIS A 59 0.23 3.51 -0.09
C HIS A 59 1.68 3.73 0.32
N ILE A 60 2.62 3.19 -0.45
CA ILE A 60 4.06 3.22 -0.13
C ILE A 60 4.85 4.17 -1.02
N ALA A 61 4.20 4.93 -1.91
CA ALA A 61 4.89 5.75 -2.90
C ALA A 61 5.86 6.77 -2.30
N GLY A 62 5.52 7.38 -1.17
CA GLY A 62 6.43 8.27 -0.45
C GLY A 62 7.65 7.56 0.12
N LEU A 63 7.47 6.35 0.65
CA LEU A 63 8.56 5.51 1.15
C LEU A 63 9.49 5.06 0.03
N VAL A 64 8.93 4.70 -1.14
CA VAL A 64 9.68 4.35 -2.35
C VAL A 64 10.48 5.56 -2.85
N ALA A 65 9.86 6.74 -2.94
CA ALA A 65 10.52 7.98 -3.35
C ALA A 65 11.68 8.35 -2.41
N ALA A 66 11.54 8.11 -1.12
CA ALA A 66 12.57 8.33 -0.11
C ALA A 66 13.65 7.23 -0.06
N GLY A 67 13.52 6.14 -0.83
CA GLY A 67 14.43 5.00 -0.79
C GLY A 67 14.33 4.16 0.49
N LEU A 68 13.19 4.19 1.18
CA LEU A 68 12.93 3.48 2.43
C LEU A 68 12.04 2.23 2.26
N HIS A 69 11.61 1.95 1.04
CA HIS A 69 10.94 0.72 0.63
C HIS A 69 11.46 0.32 -0.75
N PRO A 70 11.60 -0.97 -1.06
CA PRO A 70 11.98 -1.42 -2.40
C PRO A 70 11.10 -0.79 -3.48
N SER A 71 11.73 -0.37 -4.59
CA SER A 71 11.00 0.23 -5.71
C SER A 71 10.45 -0.85 -6.65
N PRO A 72 9.18 -0.77 -7.06
CA PRO A 72 8.63 -1.66 -8.10
C PRO A 72 9.08 -1.28 -9.51
N ILE A 73 9.59 -0.05 -9.73
CA ILE A 73 9.87 0.51 -11.07
C ILE A 73 10.80 -0.36 -11.91
N PRO A 74 11.89 -0.93 -11.38
CA PRO A 74 12.77 -1.79 -12.19
C PRO A 74 12.07 -3.06 -12.70
N TYR A 75 11.08 -3.55 -11.98
CA TYR A 75 10.46 -4.85 -12.20
C TYR A 75 9.13 -4.80 -12.94
N ALA A 76 8.30 -3.79 -12.67
CA ALA A 76 6.94 -3.70 -13.19
C ALA A 76 6.90 -3.19 -14.64
N ASP A 77 5.88 -3.64 -15.39
CA ASP A 77 5.55 -3.09 -16.70
C ASP A 77 4.75 -1.80 -16.58
N PHE A 78 3.85 -1.74 -15.57
CA PHE A 78 3.09 -0.56 -15.17
C PHE A 78 3.20 -0.35 -13.66
N VAL A 79 3.33 0.91 -13.26
CA VAL A 79 3.26 1.31 -11.84
C VAL A 79 2.22 2.41 -11.71
N THR A 80 1.19 2.16 -10.92
CA THR A 80 0.17 3.17 -10.57
C THR A 80 0.40 3.72 -9.18
N SER A 81 0.02 4.96 -8.97
CA SER A 81 0.05 5.57 -7.65
C SER A 81 -0.99 6.69 -7.52
N THR A 82 -1.35 6.99 -6.30
CA THR A 82 -1.95 8.27 -5.93
C THR A 82 -0.86 9.24 -5.51
N THR A 83 -1.13 10.54 -5.61
CA THR A 83 -0.21 11.58 -5.16
C THR A 83 -0.48 12.07 -3.73
N HIS A 84 -1.64 11.74 -3.15
CA HIS A 84 -2.17 12.29 -1.90
C HIS A 84 -2.08 11.38 -0.67
N LYS A 85 -1.29 10.31 -0.71
CA LYS A 85 -1.02 9.43 0.44
C LYS A 85 0.37 9.72 1.00
N THR A 86 1.22 8.72 1.19
CA THR A 86 2.58 8.92 1.71
C THR A 86 3.42 9.87 0.86
N LEU A 87 3.11 10.05 -0.43
CA LEU A 87 3.79 11.02 -1.30
C LEU A 87 3.46 12.49 -0.95
N ARG A 88 2.44 12.73 -0.13
CA ARG A 88 2.09 14.04 0.45
C ARG A 88 1.78 15.14 -0.57
N GLY A 89 1.23 14.77 -1.71
CA GLY A 89 0.83 15.70 -2.79
C GLY A 89 -0.68 15.97 -2.85
N PRO A 90 -1.14 16.64 -3.90
CA PRO A 90 -2.55 16.89 -4.13
C PRO A 90 -3.31 15.60 -4.44
N ARG A 91 -4.63 15.63 -4.29
CA ARG A 91 -5.48 14.52 -4.72
C ARG A 91 -5.40 14.34 -6.23
N GLY A 92 -4.90 13.17 -6.62
CA GLY A 92 -4.69 12.80 -8.02
C GLY A 92 -4.03 11.45 -8.13
N GLY A 93 -3.80 11.01 -9.35
CA GLY A 93 -3.09 9.78 -9.67
C GLY A 93 -1.96 10.02 -10.68
N LEU A 94 -1.12 9.03 -10.81
CA LEU A 94 -0.10 8.93 -11.86
C LEU A 94 0.06 7.49 -12.29
N VAL A 95 0.52 7.30 -13.52
CA VAL A 95 0.91 6.00 -14.06
C VAL A 95 2.29 6.14 -14.68
N LEU A 96 3.16 5.21 -14.36
CA LEU A 96 4.47 5.03 -14.99
C LEU A 96 4.43 3.70 -15.75
N CYS A 97 5.11 3.61 -16.87
CA CYS A 97 5.22 2.35 -17.62
C CYS A 97 6.57 2.22 -18.34
N LYS A 98 6.90 0.99 -18.72
CA LYS A 98 8.02 0.75 -19.65
C LYS A 98 7.71 1.36 -21.02
N GLU A 99 8.74 1.83 -21.71
CA GLU A 99 8.64 2.54 -23.01
C GLU A 99 7.77 1.79 -24.03
N LYS A 100 7.89 0.48 -24.11
CA LYS A 100 7.09 -0.35 -25.03
C LYS A 100 5.58 -0.18 -24.87
N TRP A 101 5.11 0.30 -23.72
CA TRP A 101 3.70 0.50 -23.41
C TRP A 101 3.22 1.95 -23.51
N ALA A 102 4.15 2.92 -23.60
CA ALA A 102 3.85 4.36 -23.47
C ALA A 102 2.76 4.79 -24.47
N LYS A 103 2.95 4.51 -25.78
CA LYS A 103 2.00 4.90 -26.82
C LYS A 103 0.59 4.32 -26.61
N ALA A 104 0.49 3.08 -26.16
CA ALA A 104 -0.79 2.44 -25.90
C ALA A 104 -1.46 3.03 -24.66
N LEU A 105 -0.69 3.31 -23.62
CA LEU A 105 -1.17 3.94 -22.39
C LEU A 105 -1.68 5.35 -22.67
N ASP A 106 -0.91 6.19 -23.36
CA ASP A 106 -1.31 7.56 -23.70
C ASP A 106 -2.61 7.59 -24.47
N LYS A 107 -2.76 6.71 -25.48
CA LYS A 107 -4.00 6.60 -26.25
C LYS A 107 -5.19 6.13 -25.42
N ALA A 108 -4.96 5.23 -24.46
CA ALA A 108 -6.01 4.76 -23.56
C ALA A 108 -6.46 5.84 -22.57
N ILE A 109 -5.52 6.67 -22.10
CA ILE A 109 -5.83 7.81 -21.22
C ILE A 109 -6.55 8.90 -22.01
N PHE A 110 -5.93 9.41 -23.08
CA PHE A 110 -6.52 10.48 -23.90
C PHE A 110 -6.40 10.13 -25.40
N PRO A 111 -7.48 10.14 -26.15
CA PRO A 111 -8.85 10.51 -25.75
C PRO A 111 -9.71 9.33 -25.23
N GLY A 112 -9.09 8.20 -24.88
CA GLY A 112 -9.80 6.97 -24.54
C GLY A 112 -10.74 7.08 -23.35
N LEU A 113 -10.19 7.37 -22.16
CA LEU A 113 -10.94 7.40 -20.90
C LEU A 113 -11.10 8.79 -20.30
N GLN A 114 -10.18 9.73 -20.59
CA GLN A 114 -10.11 11.05 -19.98
C GLN A 114 -10.12 12.15 -21.07
N GLY A 115 -10.40 13.37 -20.63
CA GLY A 115 -10.37 14.60 -21.43
C GLY A 115 -9.36 15.59 -20.87
N GLY A 116 -9.70 16.90 -20.90
CA GLY A 116 -8.85 17.95 -20.40
C GLY A 116 -8.53 17.79 -18.91
N PRO A 117 -7.24 17.86 -18.51
CA PRO A 117 -6.84 17.67 -17.13
C PRO A 117 -7.06 18.91 -16.27
N LEU A 118 -7.14 18.73 -14.96
CA LEU A 118 -7.18 19.81 -13.98
C LEU A 118 -5.77 20.39 -13.80
N MET A 119 -5.48 21.52 -14.48
CA MET A 119 -4.14 22.10 -14.53
C MET A 119 -3.61 22.57 -13.17
N HIS A 120 -4.49 23.03 -12.25
CA HIS A 120 -4.10 23.37 -10.88
C HIS A 120 -3.62 22.13 -10.09
N VAL A 121 -4.19 20.95 -10.34
CA VAL A 121 -3.70 19.70 -9.76
C VAL A 121 -2.34 19.32 -10.35
N ILE A 122 -2.13 19.51 -11.65
CA ILE A 122 -0.82 19.26 -12.29
C ILE A 122 0.25 20.18 -11.71
N ALA A 123 -0.04 21.47 -11.56
CA ALA A 123 0.87 22.42 -10.93
C ALA A 123 1.19 22.01 -9.47
N ALA A 124 0.19 21.62 -8.70
CA ALA A 124 0.38 21.14 -7.32
C ALA A 124 1.21 19.84 -7.27
N LYS A 125 1.06 18.93 -8.24
CA LYS A 125 1.93 17.74 -8.35
C LYS A 125 3.38 18.13 -8.58
N ALA A 126 3.66 19.12 -9.43
CA ALA A 126 5.02 19.58 -9.70
C ALA A 126 5.70 20.12 -8.42
N VAL A 127 4.96 20.89 -7.60
CA VAL A 127 5.44 21.35 -6.29
C VAL A 127 5.72 20.18 -5.36
N ALA A 128 4.75 19.26 -5.21
CA ALA A 128 4.90 18.10 -4.34
C ALA A 128 6.07 17.19 -4.75
N PHE A 129 6.30 17.01 -6.05
CA PHE A 129 7.44 16.20 -6.53
C PHE A 129 8.77 16.89 -6.28
N LYS A 130 8.82 18.23 -6.40
CA LYS A 130 10.00 19.00 -6.02
C LYS A 130 10.30 18.85 -4.52
N GLU A 131 9.30 18.98 -3.66
CA GLU A 131 9.45 18.73 -2.22
C GLU A 131 9.92 17.30 -1.92
N ALA A 132 9.42 16.29 -2.66
CA ALA A 132 9.81 14.90 -2.49
C ALA A 132 11.28 14.60 -2.88
N LEU A 133 11.92 15.49 -3.64
CA LEU A 133 13.35 15.42 -3.96
C LEU A 133 14.25 16.00 -2.86
N GLU A 134 13.71 16.78 -1.93
CA GLU A 134 14.48 17.40 -0.87
C GLU A 134 14.87 16.41 0.23
N PRO A 135 16.06 16.57 0.84
CA PRO A 135 16.49 15.73 1.95
C PRO A 135 15.48 15.67 3.11
N SER A 136 14.82 16.79 3.40
CA SER A 136 13.79 16.90 4.44
C SER A 136 12.61 15.96 4.24
N PHE A 137 12.28 15.60 3.00
CA PHE A 137 11.24 14.62 2.70
C PHE A 137 11.67 13.21 3.11
N LYS A 138 12.93 12.86 2.90
CA LYS A 138 13.49 11.58 3.35
C LYS A 138 13.48 11.48 4.88
N ASP A 139 13.83 12.56 5.57
CA ASP A 139 13.79 12.62 7.04
C ASP A 139 12.35 12.50 7.57
N TYR A 140 11.38 13.13 6.89
CA TYR A 140 9.97 12.96 7.19
C TYR A 140 9.53 11.50 7.05
N GLN A 141 9.83 10.84 5.92
CA GLN A 141 9.44 9.45 5.70
C GLN A 141 10.11 8.48 6.69
N LYS A 142 11.35 8.79 7.11
CA LYS A 142 12.04 8.02 8.14
C LYS A 142 11.28 8.11 9.48
N ARG A 143 10.90 9.32 9.90
CA ARG A 143 10.09 9.51 11.11
C ARG A 143 8.74 8.80 11.03
N VAL A 144 8.11 8.77 9.86
CA VAL A 144 6.85 8.03 9.65
C VAL A 144 7.03 6.54 10.00
N ILE A 145 8.12 5.91 9.54
CA ILE A 145 8.41 4.50 9.85
C ILE A 145 8.76 4.33 11.34
N GLU A 146 9.62 5.18 11.88
CA GLU A 146 10.01 5.15 13.29
C GLU A 146 8.80 5.29 14.22
N ASN A 147 7.89 6.21 13.92
CA ASN A 147 6.64 6.38 14.65
C ASN A 147 5.73 5.15 14.54
N ALA A 148 5.64 4.53 13.36
CA ALA A 148 4.87 3.31 13.16
C ALA A 148 5.43 2.15 14.00
N GLN A 149 6.74 1.98 14.03
CA GLN A 149 7.39 0.95 14.84
C GLN A 149 7.23 1.20 16.34
N ALA A 150 7.37 2.44 16.80
CA ALA A 150 7.16 2.81 18.20
C ALA A 150 5.71 2.56 18.64
N LEU A 151 4.73 2.94 17.79
CA LEU A 151 3.32 2.68 18.05
C LEU A 151 3.04 1.16 18.07
N ALA A 152 3.61 0.40 17.15
CA ALA A 152 3.46 -1.05 17.11
C ALA A 152 4.00 -1.72 18.38
N ALA A 153 5.18 -1.30 18.85
CA ALA A 153 5.76 -1.79 20.10
C ALA A 153 4.87 -1.48 21.30
N ALA A 154 4.45 -0.24 21.45
CA ALA A 154 3.58 0.21 22.54
C ALA A 154 2.22 -0.51 22.57
N LEU A 155 1.64 -0.80 21.41
CA LEU A 155 0.39 -1.57 21.31
C LEU A 155 0.60 -3.03 21.75
N LYS A 156 1.70 -3.67 21.33
CA LYS A 156 2.05 -5.03 21.76
C LYS A 156 2.25 -5.14 23.27
N GLU A 157 2.97 -4.19 23.87
CA GLU A 157 3.17 -4.11 25.34
C GLU A 157 1.83 -4.02 26.09
N ARG A 158 0.81 -3.39 25.48
CA ARG A 158 -0.55 -3.28 26.03
C ARG A 158 -1.45 -4.46 25.66
N GLY A 159 -0.87 -5.53 25.12
CA GLY A 159 -1.56 -6.77 24.81
C GLY A 159 -2.48 -6.68 23.59
N PHE A 160 -2.23 -5.77 22.65
CA PHE A 160 -2.89 -5.82 21.33
C PHE A 160 -2.16 -6.80 20.41
N ARG A 161 -2.92 -7.54 19.62
CA ARG A 161 -2.37 -8.40 18.56
C ARG A 161 -2.21 -7.57 17.28
N LEU A 162 -1.01 -7.58 16.72
CA LEU A 162 -0.73 -6.99 15.42
C LEU A 162 -0.66 -8.09 14.35
N VAL A 163 -1.37 -7.91 13.25
CA VAL A 163 -1.28 -8.79 12.07
C VAL A 163 0.17 -8.81 11.59
N SER A 164 0.67 -9.97 11.22
CA SER A 164 2.07 -10.24 10.87
C SER A 164 3.10 -9.83 11.95
N GLY A 165 2.67 -9.65 13.19
CA GLY A 165 3.54 -9.34 14.33
C GLY A 165 4.09 -7.92 14.37
N GLY A 166 3.70 -7.00 13.47
CA GLY A 166 4.18 -5.61 13.48
C GLY A 166 4.14 -4.92 12.13
N THR A 167 5.07 -3.99 11.88
CA THR A 167 5.13 -3.23 10.64
C THR A 167 6.56 -2.90 10.20
N ASP A 168 6.78 -2.87 8.90
CA ASP A 168 8.01 -2.40 8.24
C ASP A 168 7.80 -1.06 7.52
N ASN A 169 6.56 -0.53 7.51
CA ASN A 169 6.19 0.66 6.76
C ASN A 169 5.39 1.67 7.62
N HIS A 170 4.52 2.45 6.99
CA HIS A 170 3.76 3.55 7.59
C HIS A 170 2.46 3.15 8.27
N LEU A 171 2.04 1.89 8.18
CA LEU A 171 0.76 1.43 8.70
C LEU A 171 0.89 0.07 9.41
N MET A 172 -0.13 -0.28 10.19
CA MET A 172 -0.28 -1.60 10.79
C MET A 172 -1.75 -1.99 10.84
N LEU A 173 -2.00 -3.30 10.93
CA LEU A 173 -3.31 -3.86 11.23
C LEU A 173 -3.31 -4.38 12.67
N ILE A 174 -4.33 -3.97 13.43
CA ILE A 174 -4.56 -4.39 14.81
C ILE A 174 -5.76 -5.34 14.82
N ASP A 175 -5.56 -6.55 15.31
CA ASP A 175 -6.65 -7.49 15.60
C ASP A 175 -7.22 -7.15 16.98
N VAL A 176 -8.49 -6.74 17.02
CA VAL A 176 -9.16 -6.31 18.26
C VAL A 176 -10.03 -7.40 18.89
N ARG A 177 -10.05 -8.62 18.34
CA ARG A 177 -10.82 -9.76 18.90
C ARG A 177 -10.40 -10.09 20.32
N ASN A 178 -9.11 -10.00 20.62
CA ASN A 178 -8.59 -10.24 21.97
C ASN A 178 -8.98 -9.16 23.01
N LYS A 179 -9.64 -8.10 22.57
CA LYS A 179 -10.26 -7.07 23.42
C LYS A 179 -11.78 -7.20 23.48
N ASN A 180 -12.34 -8.27 22.91
CA ASN A 180 -13.78 -8.56 22.86
C ASN A 180 -14.62 -7.46 22.18
N ILE A 181 -14.05 -6.78 21.17
CA ILE A 181 -14.76 -5.77 20.40
C ILE A 181 -14.61 -6.02 18.90
N THR A 182 -15.48 -5.43 18.10
CA THR A 182 -15.40 -5.48 16.64
C THR A 182 -14.62 -4.27 16.10
N GLY A 183 -14.08 -4.38 14.87
CA GLY A 183 -13.44 -3.27 14.19
C GLY A 183 -14.38 -2.05 14.07
N LYS A 184 -15.65 -2.27 13.76
CA LYS A 184 -16.67 -1.20 13.68
C LYS A 184 -16.89 -0.49 15.02
N ALA A 185 -16.95 -1.23 16.12
CA ALA A 185 -17.12 -0.62 17.45
C ALA A 185 -15.87 0.16 17.87
N ALA A 186 -14.68 -0.38 17.58
CA ALA A 186 -13.42 0.28 17.88
C ALA A 186 -13.20 1.55 17.04
N GLU A 187 -13.50 1.51 15.73
CA GLU A 187 -13.45 2.68 14.84
C GLU A 187 -14.33 3.82 15.41
N LYS A 188 -15.58 3.51 15.77
CA LYS A 188 -16.50 4.49 16.32
C LYS A 188 -16.06 5.05 17.67
N ALA A 189 -15.52 4.22 18.55
CA ALA A 189 -15.03 4.66 19.86
C ALA A 189 -13.81 5.59 19.72
N LEU A 190 -12.89 5.27 18.81
CA LEU A 190 -11.73 6.10 18.53
C LEU A 190 -12.11 7.43 17.85
N ASP A 191 -13.09 7.41 16.93
CA ASP A 191 -13.60 8.63 16.31
C ASP A 191 -14.18 9.60 17.37
N HIS A 192 -14.95 9.09 18.33
CA HIS A 192 -15.43 9.89 19.46
C HIS A 192 -14.29 10.47 20.33
N ALA A 193 -13.14 9.82 20.35
CA ALA A 193 -11.94 10.29 21.04
C ALA A 193 -11.06 11.22 20.17
N GLY A 194 -11.50 11.57 18.96
CA GLY A 194 -10.74 12.39 18.00
C GLY A 194 -9.62 11.66 17.28
N ILE A 195 -9.63 10.32 17.27
CA ILE A 195 -8.63 9.49 16.62
C ILE A 195 -9.27 8.82 15.39
N THR A 196 -8.95 9.33 14.20
CA THR A 196 -9.47 8.78 12.94
C THR A 196 -8.69 7.54 12.52
N VAL A 197 -9.39 6.42 12.41
CA VAL A 197 -8.86 5.14 11.92
C VAL A 197 -9.87 4.51 10.96
N ASN A 198 -9.49 3.39 10.34
CA ASN A 198 -10.43 2.61 9.53
C ASN A 198 -10.60 1.22 10.15
N LYS A 199 -11.86 0.77 10.28
CA LYS A 199 -12.10 -0.66 10.45
C LYS A 199 -11.57 -1.40 9.23
N ASN A 200 -10.99 -2.57 9.44
CA ASN A 200 -10.36 -3.36 8.38
C ASN A 200 -10.51 -4.85 8.66
N THR A 201 -10.74 -5.63 7.61
CA THR A 201 -10.64 -7.09 7.74
C THR A 201 -9.21 -7.47 8.04
N ILE A 202 -9.04 -8.54 8.79
CA ILE A 202 -7.75 -9.21 9.03
C ILE A 202 -7.66 -10.49 8.19
N PRO A 203 -6.49 -11.10 8.04
CA PRO A 203 -6.39 -12.42 7.40
C PRO A 203 -7.38 -13.43 8.02
N ASN A 204 -8.09 -14.16 7.17
CA ASN A 204 -9.10 -15.15 7.58
C ASN A 204 -10.16 -14.57 8.56
N ASP A 205 -10.57 -13.34 8.35
CA ASP A 205 -11.50 -12.64 9.23
C ASP A 205 -12.85 -13.38 9.29
N PRO A 206 -13.32 -13.81 10.47
CA PRO A 206 -14.63 -14.45 10.61
C PRO A 206 -15.80 -13.48 10.50
N ALA A 207 -15.54 -12.17 10.65
CA ALA A 207 -16.57 -11.12 10.59
C ALA A 207 -16.80 -10.65 9.15
N SER A 208 -18.00 -10.17 8.87
CA SER A 208 -18.31 -9.58 7.58
C SER A 208 -17.49 -8.30 7.33
N PRO A 209 -17.25 -7.89 6.07
CA PRO A 209 -16.53 -6.65 5.74
C PRO A 209 -17.18 -5.36 6.29
N PHE A 210 -18.45 -5.41 6.68
CA PHE A 210 -19.16 -4.27 7.27
C PHE A 210 -18.93 -4.14 8.78
N VAL A 211 -18.46 -5.20 9.43
CA VAL A 211 -18.21 -5.26 10.88
C VAL A 211 -16.71 -5.30 11.16
N THR A 212 -16.00 -6.22 10.54
CA THR A 212 -14.55 -6.51 10.64
C THR A 212 -14.07 -6.88 12.05
N SER A 213 -12.90 -7.48 12.11
CA SER A 213 -12.25 -7.82 13.38
C SER A 213 -11.00 -6.99 13.65
N GLY A 214 -10.67 -6.07 12.76
CA GLY A 214 -9.44 -5.28 12.87
C GLY A 214 -9.61 -3.80 12.62
N LEU A 215 -8.52 -3.08 12.91
CA LEU A 215 -8.31 -1.68 12.61
C LEU A 215 -7.05 -1.50 11.79
N ARG A 216 -7.09 -0.57 10.84
CA ARG A 216 -5.90 -0.06 10.16
C ARG A 216 -5.53 1.29 10.74
N VAL A 217 -4.28 1.40 11.21
CA VAL A 217 -3.71 2.62 11.77
C VAL A 217 -2.44 2.96 11.02
N GLY A 218 -2.16 4.24 10.83
CA GLY A 218 -0.96 4.71 10.14
C GLY A 218 -0.44 6.01 10.73
N THR A 219 0.81 6.35 10.41
CA THR A 219 1.56 7.47 11.02
C THR A 219 2.00 8.60 10.07
N PRO A 220 1.54 8.71 8.82
CA PRO A 220 2.00 9.80 7.94
C PRO A 220 1.56 11.21 8.37
N ALA A 221 0.60 11.31 9.25
CA ALA A 221 0.06 12.59 9.75
C ALA A 221 0.58 13.01 11.13
N VAL A 222 1.54 12.27 11.69
CA VAL A 222 2.12 12.53 13.02
C VAL A 222 3.63 12.64 12.97
#